data_12630615bd92b5f1095c346cdd952ae0
#
_entry.id   12630615bd92b5f1095c346cdd952ae0
#
_cell.length_a   1.000
_cell.length_b   1.000
_cell.length_c   1.000
_cell.angle_alpha   90.00
_cell.angle_beta   90.00
_cell.angle_gamma   90.00
#
_symmetry.space_group_name_H-M   'P 1'
#
loop_
_entity.id
_entity.type
_entity.pdbx_description
1 polymer ?
#
loop_
_entity_poly.entity_id
_entity_poly.type
_entity_poly.pdbx_seq_one_letter_code
_entity_poly.pdbx_strand_id
1 'polypeptide(L)'
;MLGDLYKSKKDEILVDIVRNIEVGFKVSNEEIITAEKIRQDLFIKVDKFFEEYDFLICPTCSVLPFDIETPFVKEIDGVACKTYIDWFAITFALTLTSCPIISLPVGFSSTGLPVGIQIMSKPRQEDKLLAFAKVIEEKVSVNKSSPI
;
A
#
# COMPACT_ATOMS: atom_id res chain seq x y z
N MET A 1 15.45 6.93 -16.67
CA MET A 1 15.63 5.49 -16.32
C MET A 1 14.53 4.59 -16.89
N LEU A 2 13.26 4.62 -16.45
CA LEU A 2 12.19 3.79 -17.06
C LEU A 2 11.90 4.15 -18.52
N GLY A 3 11.93 5.44 -18.88
CA GLY A 3 11.71 5.89 -20.25
C GLY A 3 12.78 5.43 -21.24
N ASP A 4 14.02 5.28 -20.80
CA ASP A 4 15.11 4.79 -21.65
C ASP A 4 14.99 3.28 -21.86
N LEU A 5 14.62 2.55 -20.80
CA LEU A 5 14.34 1.12 -20.88
C LEU A 5 13.13 0.83 -21.80
N TYR A 6 12.07 1.64 -21.69
CA TYR A 6 10.92 1.55 -22.57
C TYR A 6 11.29 1.73 -24.05
N LYS A 7 12.19 2.68 -24.38
CA LYS A 7 12.63 2.92 -25.75
C LYS A 7 13.49 1.80 -26.32
N SER A 8 14.33 1.17 -25.49
CA SER A 8 15.32 0.19 -25.94
C SER A 8 14.89 -1.26 -25.83
N LYS A 9 13.95 -1.57 -24.90
CA LYS A 9 13.60 -2.94 -24.50
C LYS A 9 12.12 -3.12 -24.20
N LYS A 10 11.23 -2.45 -24.93
CA LYS A 10 9.78 -2.49 -24.69
C LYS A 10 9.24 -3.91 -24.62
N ASP A 11 9.69 -4.79 -25.48
CA ASP A 11 9.22 -6.17 -25.60
C ASP A 11 9.68 -7.09 -24.44
N GLU A 12 10.69 -6.63 -23.65
CA GLU A 12 11.16 -7.33 -22.45
C GLU A 12 10.45 -6.84 -21.17
N ILE A 13 9.57 -5.84 -21.25
CA ILE A 13 8.88 -5.23 -20.12
C ILE A 13 7.47 -5.82 -20.02
N LEU A 14 7.02 -6.13 -18.78
CA LEU A 14 5.64 -6.57 -18.54
C LEU A 14 4.63 -5.57 -19.09
N VAL A 15 3.58 -6.07 -19.73
CA VAL A 15 2.57 -5.26 -20.45
C VAL A 15 1.91 -4.20 -19.56
N ASP A 16 1.68 -4.49 -18.28
CA ASP A 16 1.11 -3.52 -17.34
C ASP A 16 2.07 -2.38 -17.00
N ILE A 17 3.38 -2.65 -16.95
CA ILE A 17 4.41 -1.62 -16.77
C ILE A 17 4.50 -0.74 -18.01
N VAL A 18 4.48 -1.33 -19.21
CA VAL A 18 4.42 -0.61 -20.49
C VAL A 18 3.23 0.34 -20.49
N ARG A 19 2.03 -0.15 -20.14
CA ARG A 19 0.81 0.66 -20.05
C ARG A 19 0.97 1.83 -19.09
N ASN A 20 1.55 1.62 -17.90
CA ASN A 20 1.78 2.70 -16.94
C ASN A 20 2.72 3.78 -17.47
N ILE A 21 3.79 3.38 -18.15
CA ILE A 21 4.73 4.31 -18.79
C ILE A 21 4.00 5.15 -19.86
N GLU A 22 3.19 4.50 -20.70
CA GLU A 22 2.44 5.17 -21.78
C GLU A 22 1.37 6.13 -21.24
N VAL A 23 0.74 5.79 -20.10
CA VAL A 23 -0.16 6.71 -19.39
C VAL A 23 0.63 7.89 -18.84
N GLY A 24 1.79 7.62 -18.22
CA GLY A 24 2.66 8.67 -17.68
C GLY A 24 3.12 9.70 -18.72
N PHE A 25 3.36 9.29 -19.96
CA PHE A 25 3.72 10.22 -21.04
C PHE A 25 2.59 11.18 -21.45
N LYS A 26 1.34 10.87 -21.08
CA LYS A 26 0.15 11.68 -21.42
C LYS A 26 -0.26 12.61 -20.29
N VAL A 27 0.34 12.45 -19.09
CA VAL A 27 0.00 13.28 -17.92
C VAL A 27 0.46 14.71 -18.17
N SER A 28 -0.48 15.65 -18.06
CA SER A 28 -0.23 17.07 -18.19
C SER A 28 0.33 17.70 -16.92
N ASN A 29 0.97 18.87 -17.05
CA ASN A 29 1.40 19.64 -15.89
C ASN A 29 0.23 20.05 -14.97
N GLU A 30 -0.94 20.32 -15.55
CA GLU A 30 -2.14 20.67 -14.80
C GLU A 30 -2.65 19.51 -13.93
N GLU A 31 -2.62 18.27 -14.47
CA GLU A 31 -2.96 17.07 -13.71
C GLU A 31 -1.98 16.85 -12.55
N ILE A 32 -0.68 17.07 -12.77
CA ILE A 32 0.34 16.98 -11.72
C ILE A 32 0.08 18.00 -10.62
N ILE A 33 -0.18 19.27 -10.98
CA ILE A 33 -0.50 20.33 -10.01
C ILE A 33 -1.76 19.98 -9.22
N THR A 34 -2.78 19.45 -9.88
CA THR A 34 -4.03 19.04 -9.25
C THR A 34 -3.80 17.90 -8.26
N ALA A 35 -3.03 16.89 -8.66
CA ALA A 35 -2.67 15.76 -7.79
C ALA A 35 -1.90 16.22 -6.55
N GLU A 36 -0.95 17.16 -6.70
CA GLU A 36 -0.20 17.71 -5.56
C GLU A 36 -1.10 18.51 -4.60
N LYS A 37 -2.09 19.25 -5.08
CA LYS A 37 -3.08 19.91 -4.22
C LYS A 37 -3.90 18.90 -3.43
N ILE A 38 -4.38 17.83 -4.09
CA ILE A 38 -5.13 16.74 -3.43
C ILE A 38 -4.26 16.06 -2.36
N ARG A 39 -2.98 15.82 -2.66
CA ARG A 39 -2.04 15.24 -1.69
C ARG A 39 -1.83 16.16 -0.48
N GLN A 40 -1.73 17.46 -0.71
CA GLN A 40 -1.60 18.45 0.37
C GLN A 40 -2.86 18.49 1.26
N ASP A 41 -4.05 18.44 0.67
CA ASP A 41 -5.31 18.38 1.42
C ASP A 41 -5.42 17.08 2.24
N LEU A 42 -4.93 15.96 1.70
CA LEU A 42 -4.85 14.70 2.42
C LEU A 42 -3.92 14.82 3.63
N PHE A 43 -2.75 15.43 3.47
CA PHE A 43 -1.81 15.66 4.57
C PHE A 43 -2.44 16.47 5.70
N ILE A 44 -3.16 17.55 5.39
CA ILE A 44 -3.86 18.37 6.38
C ILE A 44 -4.94 17.57 7.13
N LYS A 45 -5.69 16.71 6.42
CA LYS A 45 -6.70 15.84 7.05
C LYS A 45 -6.07 14.82 8.00
N VAL A 46 -4.95 14.24 7.59
CA VAL A 46 -4.23 13.25 8.40
C VAL A 46 -3.56 13.91 9.61
N ASP A 47 -3.03 15.12 9.48
CA ASP A 47 -2.48 15.87 10.63
C ASP A 47 -3.56 16.14 11.67
N LYS A 48 -4.76 16.57 11.25
CA LYS A 48 -5.92 16.74 12.15
C LYS A 48 -6.36 15.43 12.80
N PHE A 49 -6.35 14.32 12.06
CA PHE A 49 -6.65 13.00 12.63
C PHE A 49 -5.71 12.68 13.80
N PHE A 50 -4.41 12.95 13.66
CA PHE A 50 -3.41 12.73 14.70
C PHE A 50 -3.40 13.77 15.83
N GLU A 51 -4.30 14.75 15.84
CA GLU A 51 -4.59 15.56 17.04
C GLU A 51 -5.43 14.80 18.06
N GLU A 52 -6.27 13.85 17.59
CA GLU A 52 -7.19 13.06 18.42
C GLU A 52 -6.72 11.60 18.64
N TYR A 53 -6.00 11.04 17.65
CA TYR A 53 -5.60 9.64 17.64
C TYR A 53 -4.07 9.49 17.60
N ASP A 54 -3.56 8.47 18.28
CA ASP A 54 -2.14 8.16 18.29
C ASP A 54 -1.69 7.34 17.09
N PHE A 55 -2.56 6.42 16.63
CA PHE A 55 -2.26 5.50 15.53
C PHE A 55 -3.48 5.31 14.64
N LEU A 56 -3.22 5.04 13.35
CA LEU A 56 -4.20 4.49 12.43
C LEU A 56 -3.79 3.07 12.10
N ILE A 57 -4.72 2.12 12.24
CA ILE A 57 -4.49 0.70 11.96
C ILE A 57 -5.47 0.26 10.87
N CYS A 58 -4.94 -0.43 9.87
CA CYS A 58 -5.77 -1.04 8.83
C CYS A 58 -5.10 -2.33 8.31
N PRO A 59 -5.81 -3.17 7.53
CA PRO A 59 -5.18 -4.31 6.87
C PRO A 59 -4.02 -3.89 5.97
N THR A 60 -2.99 -4.72 5.86
CA THR A 60 -1.88 -4.49 4.92
C THR A 60 -2.35 -4.63 3.48
N CYS A 61 -3.23 -5.60 3.18
CA CYS A 61 -3.80 -5.83 1.86
C CYS A 61 -5.32 -5.87 1.95
N SER A 62 -5.99 -5.50 0.86
CA SER A 62 -7.46 -5.48 0.78
C SER A 62 -8.07 -6.87 0.68
N VAL A 63 -7.28 -7.89 0.35
CA VAL A 63 -7.71 -9.27 0.15
C VAL A 63 -6.74 -10.23 0.81
N LEU A 64 -7.22 -11.44 1.10
CA LEU A 64 -6.36 -12.56 1.50
C LEU A 64 -5.47 -13.02 0.33
N PRO A 65 -4.39 -13.75 0.61
CA PRO A 65 -3.57 -14.36 -0.43
C PRO A 65 -4.43 -15.20 -1.38
N PHE A 66 -4.20 -15.06 -2.67
CA PHE A 66 -4.91 -15.75 -3.76
C PHE A 66 -3.94 -16.55 -4.62
N ASP A 67 -4.47 -17.36 -5.55
CA ASP A 67 -3.70 -18.23 -6.42
C ASP A 67 -2.66 -17.46 -7.25
N ILE A 68 -1.42 -17.99 -7.33
CA ILE A 68 -0.30 -17.36 -8.03
C ILE A 68 -0.55 -17.23 -9.55
N GLU A 69 -1.39 -18.09 -10.12
CA GLU A 69 -1.78 -18.02 -11.53
C GLU A 69 -2.79 -16.90 -11.81
N THR A 70 -3.35 -16.28 -10.75
CA THR A 70 -4.25 -15.15 -10.87
C THR A 70 -3.43 -13.85 -10.97
N PRO A 71 -3.39 -13.15 -12.11
CA PRO A 71 -2.54 -11.97 -12.30
C PRO A 71 -2.84 -10.85 -11.29
N PHE A 72 -4.13 -10.62 -10.98
CA PHE A 72 -4.61 -9.71 -9.94
C PHE A 72 -6.10 -9.94 -9.67
N VAL A 73 -6.56 -9.51 -8.49
CA VAL A 73 -7.96 -9.61 -8.08
C VAL A 73 -8.82 -8.69 -8.93
N LYS A 74 -9.89 -9.23 -9.51
CA LYS A 74 -10.77 -8.50 -10.44
C LYS A 74 -11.87 -7.71 -9.73
N GLU A 75 -12.19 -8.07 -8.49
CA GLU A 75 -13.26 -7.45 -7.72
C GLU A 75 -12.97 -7.54 -6.21
N ILE A 76 -13.30 -6.50 -5.47
CA ILE A 76 -13.22 -6.45 -4.00
C ILE A 76 -14.56 -5.90 -3.50
N ASP A 77 -15.28 -6.69 -2.70
CA ASP A 77 -16.57 -6.32 -2.10
C ASP A 77 -17.56 -5.72 -3.12
N GLY A 78 -17.72 -6.38 -4.27
CA GLY A 78 -18.60 -5.93 -5.35
C GLY A 78 -18.06 -4.78 -6.21
N VAL A 79 -16.88 -4.28 -5.91
CA VAL A 79 -16.24 -3.18 -6.68
C VAL A 79 -15.19 -3.76 -7.63
N ALA A 80 -15.37 -3.54 -8.94
CA ALA A 80 -14.47 -4.03 -9.96
C ALA A 80 -13.11 -3.32 -9.92
N CYS A 81 -12.03 -4.09 -9.89
CA CYS A 81 -10.66 -3.62 -10.11
C CYS A 81 -10.40 -3.51 -11.62
N LYS A 82 -10.27 -2.28 -12.13
CA LYS A 82 -10.04 -2.01 -13.55
C LYS A 82 -8.59 -2.23 -13.97
N THR A 83 -7.67 -2.06 -13.02
CA THR A 83 -6.24 -2.21 -13.21
C THR A 83 -5.63 -3.04 -12.09
N TYR A 84 -4.41 -3.53 -12.29
CA TYR A 84 -3.69 -4.25 -11.25
C TYR A 84 -3.32 -3.38 -10.03
N ILE A 85 -3.42 -2.06 -10.15
CA ILE A 85 -3.13 -1.12 -9.05
C ILE A 85 -4.30 -1.05 -8.06
N ASP A 86 -5.52 -1.24 -8.52
CA ASP A 86 -6.73 -0.99 -7.74
C ASP A 86 -6.84 -1.93 -6.52
N TRP A 87 -6.47 -3.21 -6.68
CA TRP A 87 -6.60 -4.20 -5.62
C TRP A 87 -5.65 -3.98 -4.43
N PHE A 88 -4.49 -3.34 -4.65
CA PHE A 88 -3.56 -3.04 -3.56
C PHE A 88 -3.48 -1.55 -3.20
N ALA A 89 -4.51 -0.77 -3.56
CA ALA A 89 -4.56 0.67 -3.31
C ALA A 89 -4.30 1.02 -1.83
N ILE A 90 -4.81 0.23 -0.89
CA ILE A 90 -4.59 0.44 0.56
C ILE A 90 -3.10 0.38 0.94
N THR A 91 -2.30 -0.38 0.22
CA THR A 91 -0.86 -0.57 0.50
C THR A 91 -0.07 0.70 0.22
N PHE A 92 -0.40 1.45 -0.85
CA PHE A 92 0.34 2.65 -1.22
C PHE A 92 -0.38 3.96 -0.84
N ALA A 93 -1.70 3.94 -0.65
CA ALA A 93 -2.46 5.16 -0.34
C ALA A 93 -1.92 5.88 0.90
N LEU A 94 -1.57 5.14 1.94
CA LEU A 94 -1.02 5.72 3.16
C LEU A 94 0.35 6.37 2.95
N THR A 95 1.15 5.92 1.98
CA THR A 95 2.47 6.50 1.69
C THR A 95 2.38 7.94 1.19
N LEU A 96 1.24 8.34 0.62
CA LEU A 96 0.98 9.71 0.17
C LEU A 96 0.94 10.72 1.32
N THR A 97 0.77 10.25 2.55
CA THR A 97 0.69 11.09 3.76
C THR A 97 2.04 11.49 4.33
N SER A 98 3.14 10.87 3.86
CA SER A 98 4.50 11.04 4.41
C SER A 98 4.63 10.66 5.90
N CYS A 99 3.68 9.91 6.44
CA CYS A 99 3.72 9.38 7.80
C CYS A 99 4.56 8.10 7.86
N PRO A 100 5.20 7.79 8.99
CA PRO A 100 5.85 6.51 9.20
C PRO A 100 4.81 5.39 9.33
N ILE A 101 5.07 4.27 8.65
CA ILE A 101 4.17 3.11 8.59
C ILE A 101 4.98 1.85 8.84
N ILE A 102 4.45 0.94 9.61
CA ILE A 102 5.00 -0.41 9.81
C ILE A 102 3.95 -1.46 9.44
N SER A 103 4.37 -2.53 8.80
CA SER A 103 3.54 -3.72 8.56
C SER A 103 3.93 -4.83 9.52
N LEU A 104 2.95 -5.43 10.17
CA LEU A 104 3.12 -6.51 11.12
C LEU A 104 2.28 -7.72 10.73
N PRO A 105 2.82 -8.95 10.83
CA PRO A 105 2.02 -10.16 10.77
C PRO A 105 1.16 -10.26 12.04
N VAL A 106 -0.13 -10.57 11.89
CA VAL A 106 -1.05 -10.68 13.03
C VAL A 106 -1.79 -12.00 13.11
N GLY A 107 -1.57 -12.89 12.15
CA GLY A 107 -2.21 -14.20 12.15
C GLY A 107 -2.14 -14.87 10.79
N PHE A 108 -2.98 -15.88 10.65
CA PHE A 108 -3.11 -16.68 9.43
C PHE A 108 -4.56 -16.73 8.98
N SER A 109 -4.77 -16.81 7.68
CA SER A 109 -6.07 -17.07 7.08
C SER A 109 -6.55 -18.49 7.40
N SER A 110 -7.80 -18.80 7.07
CA SER A 110 -8.34 -20.17 7.16
C SER A 110 -7.59 -21.17 6.29
N THR A 111 -6.84 -20.70 5.30
CA THR A 111 -5.98 -21.51 4.42
C THR A 111 -4.55 -21.62 4.91
N GLY A 112 -4.21 -21.08 6.09
CA GLY A 112 -2.87 -21.13 6.69
C GLY A 112 -1.89 -20.10 6.13
N LEU A 113 -2.31 -19.16 5.27
CA LEU A 113 -1.46 -18.12 4.72
C LEU A 113 -1.42 -16.88 5.62
N PRO A 114 -0.28 -16.16 5.72
CA PRO A 114 -0.12 -15.06 6.64
C PRO A 114 -1.02 -13.86 6.32
N VAL A 115 -1.49 -13.20 7.38
CA VAL A 115 -2.28 -11.96 7.31
C VAL A 115 -1.59 -10.88 8.14
N GLY A 116 -1.53 -9.67 7.61
CA GLY A 116 -0.89 -8.54 8.24
C GLY A 116 -1.78 -7.33 8.41
N ILE A 117 -1.38 -6.48 9.34
CA ILE A 117 -1.89 -5.11 9.48
C ILE A 117 -0.78 -4.11 9.21
N GLN A 118 -1.15 -2.92 8.81
CA GLN A 118 -0.27 -1.77 8.81
C GLN A 118 -0.71 -0.77 9.87
N ILE A 119 0.27 -0.18 10.53
CA ILE A 119 0.10 0.79 11.59
C ILE A 119 0.82 2.06 11.17
N MET A 120 0.13 3.18 11.21
CA MET A 120 0.65 4.50 10.87
C MET A 120 0.61 5.40 12.11
N SER A 121 1.65 6.21 12.29
CA SER A 121 1.69 7.25 13.31
C SER A 121 1.95 8.63 12.70
N LYS A 122 1.86 9.68 13.52
CA LYS A 122 2.20 11.05 13.12
C LYS A 122 3.64 11.13 12.59
N PRO A 123 3.94 12.00 11.63
CA PRO A 123 5.31 12.23 11.14
C PRO A 123 6.30 12.49 12.27
N ARG A 124 7.51 11.92 12.16
CA ARG A 124 8.62 12.02 13.16
C ARG A 124 8.33 11.35 14.51
N GLN A 125 7.41 10.37 14.54
CA GLN A 125 7.12 9.56 15.71
C GLN A 125 7.44 8.06 15.46
N GLU A 126 8.53 7.79 14.75
CA GLU A 126 8.99 6.44 14.43
C GLU A 126 9.29 5.62 15.68
N ASP A 127 9.84 6.24 16.72
CA ASP A 127 10.12 5.63 18.02
C ASP A 127 8.84 5.15 18.72
N LYS A 128 7.81 6.00 18.74
CA LYS A 128 6.48 5.67 19.27
C LYS A 128 5.82 4.55 18.47
N LEU A 129 5.92 4.61 17.14
CA LEU A 129 5.40 3.59 16.24
C LEU A 129 6.05 2.22 16.50
N LEU A 130 7.38 2.18 16.61
CA LEU A 130 8.13 0.95 16.88
C LEU A 130 7.82 0.39 18.26
N ALA A 131 7.71 1.25 19.29
CA ALA A 131 7.33 0.82 20.62
C ALA A 131 5.93 0.19 20.66
N PHE A 132 4.96 0.80 19.97
CA PHE A 132 3.61 0.27 19.86
C PHE A 132 3.58 -1.03 19.06
N ALA A 133 4.29 -1.09 17.94
CA ALA A 133 4.40 -2.28 17.10
C ALA A 133 4.93 -3.48 17.89
N LYS A 134 5.95 -3.26 18.75
CA LYS A 134 6.49 -4.28 19.66
C LYS A 134 5.43 -4.82 20.62
N VAL A 135 4.62 -3.95 21.21
CA VAL A 135 3.53 -4.37 22.11
C VAL A 135 2.52 -5.25 21.37
N ILE A 136 2.15 -4.87 20.13
CA ILE A 136 1.25 -5.68 19.29
C ILE A 136 1.89 -7.04 18.97
N GLU A 137 3.13 -7.08 18.52
CA GLU A 137 3.86 -8.31 18.19
C GLU A 137 3.90 -9.28 19.40
N GLU A 138 4.17 -8.78 20.60
CA GLU A 138 4.21 -9.57 21.82
C GLU A 138 2.81 -10.12 22.19
N LYS A 139 1.74 -9.36 21.96
CA LYS A 139 0.36 -9.77 22.27
C LYS A 139 -0.21 -10.75 21.29
N VAL A 140 0.05 -10.55 20.00
CA VAL A 140 -0.49 -11.41 18.94
C VAL A 140 0.25 -12.75 18.88
N SER A 141 1.53 -12.79 19.30
CA SER A 141 2.35 -14.01 19.36
C SER A 141 2.28 -14.90 18.11
N VAL A 142 2.36 -14.28 16.93
CA VAL A 142 2.33 -15.03 15.66
C VAL A 142 3.51 -16.00 15.62
N ASN A 143 3.21 -17.25 15.32
CA ASN A 143 4.26 -18.25 15.13
C ASN A 143 5.19 -17.81 13.98
N LYS A 144 6.48 -17.63 14.30
CA LYS A 144 7.51 -17.17 13.36
C LYS A 144 8.06 -18.29 12.45
N SER A 145 7.54 -19.51 12.56
CA SER A 145 7.90 -20.58 11.63
C SER A 145 7.36 -20.26 10.24
N SER A 146 8.21 -20.38 9.23
CA SER A 146 7.75 -20.33 7.83
C SER A 146 6.67 -21.37 7.60
N PRO A 147 5.56 -21.03 6.93
CA PRO A 147 4.56 -22.03 6.53
C PRO A 147 5.05 -22.96 5.42
N ILE A 148 6.28 -22.77 4.94
CA ILE A 148 6.91 -23.54 3.86
C ILE A 148 8.16 -24.24 4.41
#